data_91cd8c5a2580a0724d8b7c1cfff6218b
#
_entry.id   91cd8c5a2580a0724d8b7c1cfff6218b
#
_cell.length_a   1.000
_cell.length_b   1.000
_cell.length_c   1.000
_cell.angle_alpha   90.00
_cell.angle_beta   90.00
_cell.angle_gamma   90.00
#
_symmetry.space_group_name_H-M   'P 1'
#
loop_
_entity.id
_entity.type
_entity.pdbx_description
1 polymer ?
#
loop_
_entity_poly.entity_id
_entity_poly.type
_entity_poly.pdbx_seq_one_letter_code
_entity_poly.pdbx_strand_id
1 'polypeptide(L)'
;MSKFDKIRPYYDAEVNDAIRASINHPMMKALMDFAYPNVEESVWKEQLLRTHSIRDFQINFAYHAIKKILEKSSDGLTTSGFEKLEPNTSYFFISNHRDIILDTCLLNVCLHDHGLVMTASAIGDNLVKKDFLLMLSKLNRNFL
;
A
#
# COMPACT_ATOMS: atom_id res chain seq x y z
N MET A 1 -3.82 21.75 -13.93
CA MET A 1 -3.11 20.61 -13.31
C MET A 1 -1.91 21.18 -12.56
N SER A 2 -1.82 20.94 -11.24
CA SER A 2 -0.69 21.40 -10.43
C SER A 2 0.58 20.64 -10.81
N LYS A 3 1.76 21.28 -10.71
CA LYS A 3 3.04 20.56 -10.89
C LYS A 3 3.23 19.40 -9.90
N PHE A 4 2.51 19.43 -8.79
CA PHE A 4 2.54 18.38 -7.76
C PHE A 4 1.61 17.19 -8.05
N ASP A 5 0.70 17.28 -9.02
CA ASP A 5 -0.22 16.18 -9.35
C ASP A 5 0.50 14.92 -9.82
N LYS A 6 1.68 15.08 -10.41
CA LYS A 6 2.50 13.96 -10.87
C LYS A 6 3.15 13.21 -9.71
N ILE A 7 3.50 13.91 -8.64
CA ILE A 7 4.32 13.37 -7.53
C ILE A 7 3.51 13.02 -6.28
N ARG A 8 2.31 13.56 -6.09
CA ARG A 8 1.45 13.28 -4.94
C ARG A 8 0.78 11.91 -5.04
N PRO A 9 0.35 11.33 -3.90
CA PRO A 9 -0.61 10.22 -3.90
C PRO A 9 -1.91 10.58 -4.62
N TYR A 10 -2.73 9.60 -4.91
CA TYR A 10 -4.09 9.87 -5.34
C TYR A 10 -4.91 10.54 -4.23
N TYR A 11 -5.90 11.34 -4.62
CA TYR A 11 -7.02 11.66 -3.74
C TYR A 11 -8.02 10.50 -3.77
N ASP A 12 -8.83 10.36 -2.73
CA ASP A 12 -9.83 9.29 -2.67
C ASP A 12 -10.78 9.27 -3.88
N ALA A 13 -11.13 10.44 -4.40
CA ALA A 13 -11.94 10.56 -5.62
C ALA A 13 -11.29 9.96 -6.88
N GLU A 14 -9.96 9.80 -6.91
CA GLU A 14 -9.21 9.25 -8.05
C GLU A 14 -8.95 7.74 -7.93
N VAL A 15 -9.15 7.16 -6.74
CA VAL A 15 -8.78 5.77 -6.43
C VAL A 15 -9.54 4.77 -7.30
N ASN A 16 -10.86 4.92 -7.42
CA ASN A 16 -11.65 3.98 -8.19
C ASN A 16 -11.32 4.01 -9.68
N ASP A 17 -11.06 5.19 -10.25
CA ASP A 17 -10.66 5.34 -11.66
C ASP A 17 -9.29 4.70 -11.91
N ALA A 18 -8.32 4.89 -11.01
CA ALA A 18 -7.02 4.25 -11.11
C ALA A 18 -7.11 2.73 -11.06
N ILE A 19 -7.95 2.18 -10.17
CA ILE A 19 -8.22 0.75 -10.08
C ILE A 19 -8.86 0.24 -11.39
N ARG A 20 -9.89 0.90 -11.90
CA ARG A 20 -10.56 0.52 -13.16
C ARG A 20 -9.60 0.49 -14.34
N ALA A 21 -8.71 1.46 -14.44
CA ALA A 21 -7.71 1.52 -15.50
C ALA A 21 -6.69 0.37 -15.45
N SER A 22 -6.47 -0.23 -14.28
CA SER A 22 -5.42 -1.24 -14.06
C SER A 22 -5.93 -2.63 -13.70
N ILE A 23 -7.22 -2.82 -13.49
CA ILE A 23 -7.79 -4.06 -12.95
C ILE A 23 -7.53 -5.30 -13.82
N ASN A 24 -7.38 -5.10 -15.12
CA ASN A 24 -7.07 -6.17 -16.08
C ASN A 24 -5.57 -6.28 -16.39
N HIS A 25 -4.72 -5.51 -15.71
CA HIS A 25 -3.29 -5.58 -15.92
C HIS A 25 -2.74 -6.92 -15.42
N PRO A 26 -1.85 -7.63 -16.16
CA PRO A 26 -1.32 -8.93 -15.74
C PRO A 26 -0.64 -8.93 -14.37
N MET A 27 0.02 -7.83 -14.01
CA MET A 27 0.63 -7.69 -12.68
C MET A 27 -0.42 -7.55 -11.57
N MET A 28 -1.61 -6.98 -11.85
CA MET A 28 -2.70 -6.94 -10.86
C MET A 28 -3.16 -8.37 -10.56
N LYS A 29 -3.39 -9.16 -11.61
CA LYS A 29 -3.75 -10.57 -11.43
C LYS A 29 -2.69 -11.33 -10.63
N ALA A 30 -1.42 -11.21 -10.99
CA ALA A 30 -0.33 -11.88 -10.28
C ALA A 30 -0.25 -11.48 -8.80
N LEU A 31 -0.45 -10.21 -8.49
CA LEU A 31 -0.48 -9.69 -7.11
C LEU A 31 -1.66 -10.28 -6.33
N MET A 32 -2.83 -10.32 -6.95
CA MET A 32 -4.05 -10.83 -6.31
C MET A 32 -4.01 -12.36 -6.12
N ASP A 33 -3.52 -13.11 -7.11
CA ASP A 33 -3.30 -14.56 -7.00
C ASP A 33 -2.29 -14.90 -5.87
N PHE A 34 -1.30 -14.05 -5.68
CA PHE A 34 -0.34 -14.20 -4.58
C PHE A 34 -0.96 -13.90 -3.21
N ALA A 35 -1.66 -12.78 -3.09
CA ALA A 35 -2.24 -12.33 -1.82
C ALA A 35 -3.48 -13.15 -1.41
N TYR A 36 -4.24 -13.60 -2.41
CA TYR A 36 -5.54 -14.28 -2.23
C TYR A 36 -5.63 -15.55 -3.10
N PRO A 37 -4.79 -16.56 -2.88
CA PRO A 37 -4.66 -17.73 -3.78
C PRO A 37 -5.93 -18.59 -3.91
N ASN A 38 -6.88 -18.43 -2.98
CA ASN A 38 -8.12 -19.19 -2.94
C ASN A 38 -9.36 -18.34 -3.28
N VAL A 39 -9.16 -17.13 -3.82
CA VAL A 39 -10.25 -16.22 -4.20
C VAL A 39 -10.32 -16.14 -5.71
N GLU A 40 -11.50 -16.42 -6.27
CA GLU A 40 -11.72 -16.33 -7.71
C GLU A 40 -11.52 -14.90 -8.23
N GLU A 41 -11.07 -14.80 -9.47
CA GLU A 41 -10.77 -13.53 -10.14
C GLU A 41 -11.97 -12.57 -10.16
N SER A 42 -13.17 -13.10 -10.40
CA SER A 42 -14.42 -12.33 -10.37
C SER A 42 -14.67 -11.67 -9.01
N VAL A 43 -14.38 -12.38 -7.93
CA VAL A 43 -14.64 -11.93 -6.55
C VAL A 43 -13.68 -10.81 -6.15
N TRP A 44 -12.36 -10.99 -6.33
CA TRP A 44 -11.43 -9.93 -5.96
C TRP A 44 -11.54 -8.70 -6.88
N LYS A 45 -11.91 -8.88 -8.16
CA LYS A 45 -12.20 -7.75 -9.06
C LYS A 45 -13.39 -6.94 -8.57
N GLU A 46 -14.46 -7.60 -8.16
CA GLU A 46 -15.63 -6.91 -7.59
C GLU A 46 -15.27 -6.13 -6.33
N GLN A 47 -14.48 -6.71 -5.42
CA GLN A 47 -14.01 -6.03 -4.21
C GLN A 47 -13.15 -4.80 -4.54
N LEU A 48 -12.19 -4.92 -5.48
CA LEU A 48 -11.38 -3.79 -5.92
C LEU A 48 -12.23 -2.68 -6.53
N LEU A 49 -13.22 -3.01 -7.37
CA LEU A 49 -14.10 -2.04 -8.00
C LEU A 49 -15.01 -1.29 -7.01
N ARG A 50 -15.20 -1.82 -5.80
CA ARG A 50 -15.90 -1.16 -4.70
C ARG A 50 -14.99 -0.30 -3.81
N THR A 51 -13.70 -0.27 -4.09
CA THR A 51 -12.74 0.52 -3.32
C THR A 51 -12.75 1.97 -3.80
N HIS A 52 -12.96 2.91 -2.88
CA HIS A 52 -13.10 4.34 -3.17
C HIS A 52 -12.17 5.24 -2.33
N SER A 53 -11.31 4.65 -1.50
CA SER A 53 -10.33 5.42 -0.74
C SER A 53 -8.97 4.73 -0.71
N ILE A 54 -7.91 5.52 -0.54
CA ILE A 54 -6.56 4.98 -0.31
C ILE A 54 -6.54 4.09 0.92
N ARG A 55 -7.22 4.52 2.00
CA ARG A 55 -7.29 3.75 3.24
C ARG A 55 -7.91 2.37 3.02
N ASP A 56 -9.02 2.28 2.28
CA ASP A 56 -9.66 0.99 1.98
C ASP A 56 -8.75 0.10 1.15
N PHE A 57 -8.04 0.66 0.17
CA PHE A 57 -7.06 -0.08 -0.60
C PHE A 57 -5.92 -0.61 0.29
N GLN A 58 -5.37 0.24 1.15
CA GLN A 58 -4.29 -0.14 2.06
C GLN A 58 -4.72 -1.24 3.03
N ILE A 59 -5.89 -1.13 3.64
CA ILE A 59 -6.38 -2.09 4.66
C ILE A 59 -6.82 -3.40 4.01
N ASN A 60 -7.60 -3.33 2.94
CA ASN A 60 -8.22 -4.52 2.37
C ASN A 60 -7.31 -5.29 1.41
N PHE A 61 -6.28 -4.65 0.85
CA PHE A 61 -5.41 -5.28 -0.15
C PHE A 61 -3.92 -5.23 0.22
N ALA A 62 -3.34 -4.06 0.40
CA ALA A 62 -1.90 -3.93 0.65
C ALA A 62 -1.48 -4.61 1.96
N TYR A 63 -2.21 -4.38 3.04
CA TYR A 63 -1.98 -4.99 4.34
C TYR A 63 -1.95 -6.53 4.25
N HIS A 64 -2.95 -7.14 3.64
CA HIS A 64 -3.02 -8.59 3.51
C HIS A 64 -1.90 -9.17 2.64
N ALA A 65 -1.53 -8.49 1.55
CA ALA A 65 -0.42 -8.90 0.71
C ALA A 65 0.91 -8.90 1.49
N ILE A 66 1.18 -7.88 2.30
CA ILE A 66 2.39 -7.80 3.13
C ILE A 66 2.37 -8.83 4.25
N LYS A 67 1.26 -9.05 4.92
CA LYS A 67 1.12 -10.14 5.92
C LYS A 67 1.43 -11.48 5.29
N LYS A 68 0.98 -11.73 4.07
CA LYS A 68 1.26 -12.97 3.33
C LYS A 68 2.74 -13.12 2.97
N ILE A 69 3.41 -12.03 2.64
CA ILE A 69 4.86 -12.03 2.42
C ILE A 69 5.56 -12.41 3.73
N LEU A 70 5.22 -11.78 4.85
CA LEU A 70 5.80 -12.09 6.16
C LEU A 70 5.62 -13.57 6.53
N GLU A 71 4.42 -14.11 6.37
CA GLU A 71 4.13 -15.52 6.67
C GLU A 71 4.99 -16.50 5.87
N LYS A 72 5.31 -16.15 4.61
CA LYS A 72 6.06 -17.03 3.72
C LYS A 72 7.58 -16.86 3.76
N SER A 73 8.07 -15.70 4.21
CA SER A 73 9.47 -15.30 4.06
C SER A 73 10.18 -14.98 5.36
N SER A 74 9.50 -15.06 6.51
CA SER A 74 10.09 -14.74 7.80
C SER A 74 9.57 -15.66 8.92
N ASP A 75 10.35 -15.76 9.99
CA ASP A 75 9.96 -16.47 11.22
C ASP A 75 9.09 -15.58 12.14
N GLY A 76 8.73 -14.40 11.68
CA GLY A 76 7.88 -13.42 12.37
C GLY A 76 8.45 -12.01 12.37
N LEU A 77 7.66 -11.09 12.91
CA LEU A 77 8.01 -9.68 13.08
C LEU A 77 7.83 -9.31 14.55
N THR A 78 8.89 -8.82 15.17
CA THR A 78 8.81 -8.24 16.53
C THR A 78 8.93 -6.72 16.47
N THR A 79 8.14 -6.03 17.28
CA THR A 79 8.12 -4.58 17.33
C THR A 79 8.18 -4.09 18.77
N SER A 80 8.65 -2.85 18.98
CA SER A 80 8.62 -2.19 20.27
C SER A 80 8.53 -0.68 20.06
N GLY A 81 7.98 0.04 21.05
CA GLY A 81 7.89 1.50 21.03
C GLY A 81 6.61 2.06 20.45
N PHE A 82 5.79 1.28 19.74
CA PHE A 82 4.51 1.73 19.20
C PHE A 82 3.50 2.09 20.31
N GLU A 83 3.61 1.47 21.47
CA GLU A 83 2.83 1.78 22.67
C GLU A 83 3.04 3.19 23.21
N LYS A 84 4.10 3.89 22.76
CA LYS A 84 4.42 5.27 23.11
C LYS A 84 3.83 6.29 22.12
N LEU A 85 3.27 5.82 21.03
CA LEU A 85 2.66 6.67 20.02
C LEU A 85 1.17 6.88 20.36
N GLU A 86 0.74 8.12 20.27
CA GLU A 86 -0.65 8.48 20.55
C GLU A 86 -1.48 8.50 19.27
N PRO A 87 -2.69 7.89 19.28
CA PRO A 87 -3.65 8.08 18.20
C PRO A 87 -3.95 9.57 18.00
N ASN A 88 -4.18 9.98 16.77
CA ASN A 88 -4.47 11.36 16.36
C ASN A 88 -3.32 12.36 16.50
N THR A 89 -2.11 11.90 16.79
CA THR A 89 -0.89 12.72 16.74
C THR A 89 -0.16 12.50 15.41
N SER A 90 0.28 13.59 14.79
CA SER A 90 1.10 13.51 13.58
C SER A 90 2.55 13.21 13.93
N TYR A 91 3.11 12.18 13.31
CA TYR A 91 4.49 11.77 13.48
C TYR A 91 5.26 11.86 12.16
N PHE A 92 6.53 12.22 12.26
CA PHE A 92 7.49 12.11 11.18
C PHE A 92 8.46 10.97 11.49
N PHE A 93 8.43 9.91 10.67
CA PHE A 93 9.27 8.73 10.86
C PHE A 93 10.55 8.87 10.03
N ILE A 94 11.69 8.67 10.66
CA ILE A 94 13.00 8.59 10.02
C ILE A 94 13.59 7.24 10.37
N SER A 95 13.96 6.46 9.36
CA SER A 95 14.52 5.12 9.55
C SER A 95 15.69 4.86 8.60
N ASN A 96 16.49 3.87 8.94
CA ASN A 96 17.38 3.26 7.97
C ASN A 96 16.56 2.61 6.87
N HIS A 97 17.06 2.67 5.64
CA HIS A 97 16.41 2.07 4.49
C HIS A 97 17.22 0.86 4.01
N ARG A 98 16.66 -0.32 4.18
CA ARG A 98 17.31 -1.58 3.87
C ARG A 98 16.64 -2.33 2.72
N ASP A 99 15.32 -2.26 2.65
CA ASP A 99 14.52 -2.88 1.60
C ASP A 99 13.59 -1.84 0.96
N ILE A 100 13.63 -1.76 -0.36
CA ILE A 100 12.90 -0.72 -1.14
C ILE A 100 11.39 -0.79 -0.94
N ILE A 101 10.85 -1.99 -0.73
CA ILE A 101 9.41 -2.24 -0.65
C ILE A 101 8.99 -2.49 0.80
N LEU A 102 9.71 -3.36 1.50
CA LEU A 102 9.24 -3.87 2.78
C LEU A 102 9.35 -2.85 3.92
N ASP A 103 10.37 -1.98 3.95
CA ASP A 103 10.56 -1.09 5.10
C ASP A 103 9.32 -0.22 5.37
N THR A 104 8.81 0.48 4.35
CA THR A 104 7.63 1.34 4.49
C THR A 104 6.34 0.54 4.64
N CYS A 105 6.25 -0.62 3.97
CA CYS A 105 5.08 -1.48 4.07
C CYS A 105 4.96 -2.12 5.45
N LEU A 106 6.07 -2.57 6.04
CA LEU A 106 6.10 -3.13 7.39
C LEU A 106 5.77 -2.08 8.45
N LEU A 107 6.31 -0.86 8.32
CA LEU A 107 5.94 0.25 9.19
C LEU A 107 4.42 0.48 9.15
N ASN A 108 3.81 0.50 7.96
CA ASN A 108 2.38 0.70 7.82
C ASN A 108 1.55 -0.45 8.39
N VAL A 109 2.02 -1.71 8.24
CA VAL A 109 1.40 -2.87 8.90
C VAL A 109 1.44 -2.71 10.41
N CYS A 110 2.60 -2.35 10.98
CA CYS A 110 2.74 -2.16 12.42
C CYS A 110 1.86 -1.01 12.95
N LEU A 111 1.81 0.12 12.23
CA LEU A 111 0.96 1.25 12.60
C LEU A 111 -0.52 0.84 12.60
N HIS A 112 -0.96 0.11 11.57
CA HIS A 112 -2.33 -0.38 11.49
C HIS A 112 -2.66 -1.35 12.63
N ASP A 113 -1.77 -2.31 12.92
CA ASP A 113 -1.96 -3.29 14.00
C ASP A 113 -2.05 -2.63 15.39
N HIS A 114 -1.46 -1.44 15.57
CA HIS A 114 -1.54 -0.64 16.80
C HIS A 114 -2.64 0.44 16.76
N GLY A 115 -3.53 0.43 15.78
CA GLY A 115 -4.62 1.42 15.67
C GLY A 115 -4.18 2.83 15.30
N LEU A 116 -2.97 2.98 14.76
CA LEU A 116 -2.39 4.25 14.34
C LEU A 116 -2.64 4.54 12.86
N VAL A 117 -2.46 5.79 12.46
CA VAL A 117 -2.61 6.21 11.06
C VAL A 117 -1.39 5.76 10.26
N MET A 118 -1.61 5.07 9.14
CA MET A 118 -0.56 4.68 8.21
C MET A 118 0.10 5.91 7.57
N THR A 119 1.41 5.82 7.32
CA THR A 119 2.22 6.91 6.78
C THR A 119 1.97 7.14 5.29
N ALA A 120 2.29 8.37 4.84
CA ALA A 120 2.67 8.64 3.46
C ALA A 120 4.20 8.53 3.36
N SER A 121 4.70 7.82 2.35
CA SER A 121 6.13 7.56 2.22
C SER A 121 6.72 8.21 0.97
N ALA A 122 7.92 8.80 1.10
CA ALA A 122 8.69 9.27 -0.04
C ALA A 122 9.39 8.10 -0.74
N ILE A 123 9.27 8.02 -2.07
CA ILE A 123 9.98 7.03 -2.87
C ILE A 123 10.67 7.70 -4.06
N GLY A 124 11.75 7.08 -4.53
CA GLY A 124 12.44 7.57 -5.74
C GLY A 124 11.62 7.30 -7.00
N ASP A 125 11.48 8.29 -7.87
CA ASP A 125 10.78 8.21 -9.14
C ASP A 125 11.39 7.16 -10.10
N ASN A 126 12.69 6.91 -9.95
CA ASN A 126 13.41 5.87 -10.70
C ASN A 126 12.92 4.44 -10.41
N LEU A 127 12.24 4.21 -9.30
CA LEU A 127 11.71 2.91 -8.88
C LEU A 127 10.35 2.60 -9.52
N VAL A 128 9.62 3.61 -9.96
CA VAL A 128 8.24 3.51 -10.45
C VAL A 128 8.08 3.95 -11.91
N LYS A 129 9.06 3.65 -12.74
CA LYS A 129 9.06 4.01 -14.18
C LYS A 129 7.95 3.35 -14.99
N LYS A 130 7.40 2.23 -14.54
CA LYS A 130 6.27 1.57 -15.19
C LYS A 130 4.96 2.13 -14.63
N ASP A 131 4.03 2.46 -15.50
CA ASP A 131 2.73 3.06 -15.13
C ASP A 131 1.98 2.27 -14.06
N PHE A 132 2.01 0.93 -14.13
CA PHE A 132 1.40 0.09 -13.12
C PHE A 132 2.04 0.25 -11.73
N LEU A 133 3.38 0.30 -11.66
CA LEU A 133 4.10 0.49 -10.39
C LEU A 133 3.86 1.89 -9.82
N LEU A 134 3.82 2.89 -10.68
CA LEU A 134 3.48 4.26 -10.29
C LEU A 134 2.06 4.33 -9.71
N MET A 135 1.10 3.73 -10.39
CA MET A 135 -0.29 3.66 -9.92
C MET A 135 -0.39 2.96 -8.57
N LEU A 136 0.22 1.77 -8.43
CA LEU A 136 0.20 0.99 -7.19
C LEU A 136 0.85 1.76 -6.04
N SER A 137 1.95 2.46 -6.31
CA SER A 137 2.64 3.32 -5.36
C SER A 137 1.75 4.46 -4.87
N LYS A 138 1.08 5.16 -5.78
CA LYS A 138 0.14 6.25 -5.44
C LYS A 138 -1.08 5.76 -4.67
N LEU A 139 -1.59 4.54 -4.98
CA LEU A 139 -2.64 3.88 -4.20
C LEU A 139 -2.18 3.49 -2.79
N ASN A 140 -0.90 3.28 -2.59
CA ASN A 140 -0.32 2.99 -1.27
C ASN A 140 0.16 4.25 -0.54
N ARG A 141 -0.37 5.42 -0.89
CA ARG A 141 -0.09 6.72 -0.24
C ARG A 141 1.37 7.18 -0.36
N ASN A 142 2.09 6.72 -1.38
CA ASN A 142 3.44 7.18 -1.62
C ASN A 142 3.48 8.42 -2.51
N PHE A 143 4.48 9.27 -2.30
CA PHE A 143 4.79 10.43 -3.13
C PHE A 143 6.22 10.35 -3.66
N LEU A 144 6.46 10.97 -4.83
CA LEU A 144 7.75 10.95 -5.54
C LEU A 144 8.59 12.17 -5.19
#